data_f0902ecfa6bef8884f12242ab86ce9ab
#
_entry.id   f0902ecfa6bef8884f12242ab86ce9ab
#
_cell.length_a   1.000
_cell.length_b   1.000
_cell.length_c   1.000
_cell.angle_alpha   90.00
_cell.angle_beta   90.00
_cell.angle_gamma   90.00
#
_symmetry.space_group_name_H-M   'P 1'
#
loop_
_entity.id
_entity.type
_entity.pdbx_description
1 polymer ?
#
loop_
_entity_poly.entity_id
_entity_poly.type
_entity_poly.pdbx_seq_one_letter_code
_entity_poly.pdbx_strand_id
1 'polypeptide(L)'
;MKPIIASHTFLDTFERCPKQAWHKFVAKDLPFVETEAMKWGIRVHDALERRVRDKTPLPEGMGSYEKFAAALDNWPCHVETKLGMTAGGKGTGFFSPNVWCRGKVDVAIPRADACVIIDWKTGKPREDPAELERFAYMIRANNSDLIFFYGRYVWLKEDRLGQEHVLDPDARLAKDKRLMDQVETLQKHGVAWPAHENGLCRNYCDVLACPHNGRK
;
A
#
# COMPACT_ATOMS: atom_id res chain seq x y z
N MET A 1 -5.28 -16.43 18.62
CA MET A 1 -4.57 -15.23 18.11
C MET A 1 -5.56 -14.30 17.39
N LYS A 2 -5.35 -12.99 17.44
CA LYS A 2 -6.19 -12.09 16.61
C LYS A 2 -5.87 -12.33 15.13
N PRO A 3 -6.88 -12.32 14.24
CA PRO A 3 -6.64 -12.45 12.80
C PRO A 3 -5.78 -11.27 12.32
N ILE A 4 -4.84 -11.56 11.43
CA ILE A 4 -4.02 -10.53 10.78
C ILE A 4 -4.85 -9.90 9.69
N ILE A 5 -4.92 -8.56 9.70
CA ILE A 5 -5.57 -7.81 8.64
C ILE A 5 -4.56 -7.59 7.52
N ALA A 6 -4.92 -7.98 6.31
CA ALA A 6 -4.12 -7.77 5.12
C ALA A 6 -3.98 -6.26 4.82
N SER A 7 -2.78 -5.87 4.44
CA SER A 7 -2.47 -4.54 3.90
C SER A 7 -1.33 -4.69 2.89
N HIS A 8 -1.11 -3.67 2.04
CA HIS A 8 0.01 -3.72 1.10
C HIS A 8 1.32 -4.01 1.82
N THR A 9 1.66 -3.24 2.84
CA THR A 9 2.93 -3.40 3.57
C THR A 9 3.09 -4.79 4.20
N PHE A 10 2.01 -5.35 4.77
CA PHE A 10 2.06 -6.71 5.34
C PHE A 10 2.29 -7.76 4.25
N LEU A 11 1.47 -7.75 3.19
CA LEU A 11 1.54 -8.74 2.12
C LEU A 11 2.87 -8.69 1.35
N ASP A 12 3.37 -7.50 1.02
CA ASP A 12 4.68 -7.30 0.38
C ASP A 12 5.84 -7.79 1.28
N THR A 13 5.75 -7.53 2.59
CA THR A 13 6.76 -8.04 3.54
C THR A 13 6.70 -9.56 3.66
N PHE A 14 5.48 -10.13 3.75
CA PHE A 14 5.29 -11.58 3.87
C PHE A 14 5.77 -12.32 2.62
N GLU A 15 5.43 -11.83 1.45
CA GLU A 15 5.86 -12.39 0.17
C GLU A 15 7.39 -12.42 0.04
N ARG A 16 8.06 -11.37 0.48
CA ARG A 16 9.54 -11.30 0.48
C ARG A 16 10.18 -12.18 1.53
N CYS A 17 9.66 -12.18 2.75
CA CYS A 17 10.20 -12.96 3.87
C CYS A 17 9.14 -13.12 4.98
N PRO A 18 8.49 -14.30 5.09
CA PRO A 18 7.53 -14.57 6.16
C PRO A 18 8.09 -14.30 7.56
N LYS A 19 9.34 -14.69 7.83
CA LYS A 19 9.97 -14.45 9.14
C LYS A 19 10.04 -12.96 9.47
N GLN A 20 10.40 -12.10 8.51
CA GLN A 20 10.41 -10.65 8.72
C GLN A 20 9.00 -10.12 9.00
N ALA A 21 7.99 -10.62 8.26
CA ALA A 21 6.59 -10.24 8.49
C ALA A 21 6.12 -10.64 9.89
N TRP A 22 6.51 -11.82 10.38
CA TRP A 22 6.17 -12.26 11.72
C TRP A 22 6.74 -11.31 12.79
N HIS A 23 8.05 -11.02 12.74
CA HIS A 23 8.68 -10.10 13.69
C HIS A 23 8.04 -8.71 13.66
N LYS A 24 7.76 -8.18 12.45
CA LYS A 24 7.24 -6.82 12.27
C LYS A 24 5.77 -6.66 12.69
N PHE A 25 4.92 -7.65 12.37
CA PHE A 25 3.46 -7.49 12.47
C PHE A 25 2.80 -8.38 13.52
N VAL A 26 3.41 -9.51 13.88
CA VAL A 26 2.87 -10.47 14.86
C VAL A 26 3.56 -10.32 16.21
N ALA A 27 4.85 -10.60 16.28
CA ALA A 27 5.64 -10.46 17.51
C ALA A 27 5.82 -8.99 17.92
N LYS A 28 5.96 -8.09 16.92
CA LYS A 28 6.19 -6.65 17.12
C LYS A 28 7.40 -6.36 18.01
N ASP A 29 8.43 -7.18 17.86
CA ASP A 29 9.67 -7.14 18.64
C ASP A 29 10.81 -6.39 17.93
N LEU A 30 10.53 -5.85 16.74
CA LEU A 30 11.45 -4.94 16.06
C LEU A 30 11.20 -3.50 16.49
N PRO A 31 12.23 -2.72 16.81
CA PRO A 31 12.05 -1.32 17.13
C PRO A 31 11.51 -0.55 15.92
N PHE A 32 10.42 0.18 16.14
CA PHE A 32 9.96 1.14 15.12
C PHE A 32 10.73 2.44 15.30
N VAL A 33 11.53 2.78 14.30
CA VAL A 33 12.25 4.06 14.25
C VAL A 33 11.66 4.90 13.13
N GLU A 34 10.96 5.97 13.48
CA GLU A 34 10.45 6.91 12.53
C GLU A 34 11.60 7.75 11.95
N THR A 35 11.86 7.61 10.66
CA THR A 35 12.92 8.34 9.96
C THR A 35 12.43 9.71 9.48
N GLU A 36 13.36 10.65 9.23
CA GLU A 36 13.02 11.95 8.63
C GLU A 36 12.38 11.79 7.24
N ALA A 37 12.76 10.77 6.47
CA ALA A 37 12.14 10.45 5.20
C ALA A 37 10.66 10.03 5.37
N MET A 38 10.32 9.27 6.41
CA MET A 38 8.94 8.91 6.71
C MET A 38 8.12 10.12 7.13
N LYS A 39 8.66 10.96 8.01
CA LYS A 39 8.01 12.22 8.43
C LYS A 39 7.78 13.15 7.24
N TRP A 40 8.76 13.25 6.35
CA TRP A 40 8.62 14.02 5.12
C TRP A 40 7.51 13.46 4.24
N GLY A 41 7.49 12.14 4.02
CA GLY A 41 6.41 11.48 3.27
C GLY A 41 5.03 11.82 3.81
N ILE A 42 4.83 11.70 5.13
CA ILE A 42 3.55 12.03 5.78
C ILE A 42 3.17 13.50 5.50
N ARG A 43 4.09 14.44 5.70
CA ARG A 43 3.82 15.87 5.45
C ARG A 43 3.45 16.15 4.00
N VAL A 44 4.10 15.47 3.05
CA VAL A 44 3.81 15.63 1.62
C VAL A 44 2.42 15.12 1.28
N HIS A 45 2.06 13.91 1.76
CA HIS A 45 0.72 13.36 1.53
C HIS A 45 -0.36 14.25 2.13
N ASP A 46 -0.22 14.71 3.38
CA ASP A 46 -1.16 15.63 4.03
C ASP A 46 -1.30 16.96 3.28
N ALA A 47 -0.21 17.48 2.71
CA ALA A 47 -0.24 18.71 1.94
C ALA A 47 -0.94 18.54 0.59
N LEU A 48 -0.65 17.45 -0.13
CA LEU A 48 -1.29 17.12 -1.40
C LEU A 48 -2.78 16.79 -1.22
N GLU A 49 -3.14 16.07 -0.16
CA GLU A 49 -4.55 15.82 0.20
C GLU A 49 -5.32 17.14 0.31
N ARG A 50 -4.82 18.08 1.14
CA ARG A 50 -5.46 19.39 1.33
C ARG A 50 -5.47 20.23 0.05
N ARG A 51 -4.39 20.15 -0.74
CA ARG A 51 -4.33 20.87 -2.03
C ARG A 51 -5.37 20.35 -3.02
N VAL A 52 -5.51 19.05 -3.15
CA VAL A 52 -6.48 18.47 -4.08
C VAL A 52 -7.92 18.65 -3.59
N ARG A 53 -8.19 18.36 -2.30
CA ARG A 53 -9.53 18.41 -1.73
C ARG A 53 -10.04 19.83 -1.50
N ASP A 54 -9.24 20.66 -0.84
CA ASP A 54 -9.67 21.94 -0.30
C ASP A 54 -9.08 23.13 -1.07
N LYS A 55 -8.25 22.88 -2.09
CA LYS A 55 -7.51 23.89 -2.85
C LYS A 55 -6.56 24.75 -1.98
N THR A 56 -6.15 24.20 -0.84
CA THR A 56 -5.17 24.84 0.04
C THR A 56 -3.81 24.91 -0.66
N PRO A 57 -3.15 26.07 -0.74
CA PRO A 57 -1.82 26.17 -1.35
C PRO A 57 -0.81 25.21 -0.71
N LEU A 58 0.07 24.63 -1.53
CA LEU A 58 1.14 23.79 -1.02
C LEU A 58 2.12 24.60 -0.15
N PRO A 59 2.65 24.00 0.94
CA PRO A 59 3.66 24.65 1.77
C PRO A 59 4.93 24.99 0.98
N GLU A 60 5.70 25.93 1.54
CA GLU A 60 7.04 26.26 1.03
C GLU A 60 7.91 25.00 0.91
N GLY A 61 8.66 24.89 -0.20
CA GLY A 61 9.47 23.73 -0.54
C GLY A 61 8.72 22.59 -1.25
N MET A 62 7.37 22.68 -1.41
CA MET A 62 6.56 21.71 -2.14
C MET A 62 5.98 22.25 -3.46
N GLY A 63 6.35 23.46 -3.87
CA GLY A 63 5.80 24.12 -5.06
C GLY A 63 6.00 23.33 -6.38
N SER A 64 7.07 22.54 -6.50
CA SER A 64 7.29 21.65 -7.66
C SER A 64 6.19 20.58 -7.83
N TYR A 65 5.48 20.24 -6.78
CA TYR A 65 4.40 19.23 -6.82
C TYR A 65 3.06 19.81 -7.30
N GLU A 66 2.94 21.15 -7.35
CA GLU A 66 1.71 21.84 -7.75
C GLU A 66 1.18 21.37 -9.10
N LYS A 67 2.06 21.16 -10.09
CA LYS A 67 1.67 20.70 -11.42
C LYS A 67 0.91 19.37 -11.40
N PHE A 68 1.27 18.47 -10.49
CA PHE A 68 0.58 17.17 -10.35
C PHE A 68 -0.77 17.31 -9.65
N ALA A 69 -0.84 18.18 -8.64
CA ALA A 69 -2.09 18.45 -7.94
C ALA A 69 -3.07 19.24 -8.81
N ALA A 70 -2.59 20.27 -9.54
CA ALA A 70 -3.39 21.09 -10.43
C ALA A 70 -3.98 20.28 -11.62
N ALA A 71 -3.27 19.25 -12.10
CA ALA A 71 -3.79 18.34 -13.12
C ALA A 71 -5.07 17.60 -12.69
N LEU A 72 -5.35 17.56 -11.40
CA LEU A 72 -6.53 16.92 -10.82
C LEU A 72 -7.70 17.89 -10.57
N ASP A 73 -7.53 19.19 -10.76
CA ASP A 73 -8.51 20.21 -10.36
C ASP A 73 -9.88 20.07 -11.02
N ASN A 74 -9.93 19.53 -12.22
CA ASN A 74 -11.16 19.35 -13.00
C ASN A 74 -11.74 17.92 -12.93
N TRP A 75 -11.21 17.07 -12.03
CA TRP A 75 -11.64 15.69 -11.92
C TRP A 75 -12.35 15.41 -10.59
N PRO A 76 -13.37 14.55 -10.58
CA PRO A 76 -14.04 14.13 -9.33
C PRO A 76 -13.12 13.18 -8.55
N CYS A 77 -12.14 13.74 -7.83
CA CYS A 77 -11.16 12.97 -7.09
C CYS A 77 -11.66 12.61 -5.69
N HIS A 78 -11.48 11.34 -5.32
CA HIS A 78 -11.51 10.89 -3.94
C HIS A 78 -10.06 10.81 -3.44
N VAL A 79 -9.71 11.61 -2.43
CA VAL A 79 -8.35 11.68 -1.89
C VAL A 79 -8.26 11.07 -0.51
N GLU A 80 -7.13 10.43 -0.20
CA GLU A 80 -6.82 9.81 1.11
C GLU A 80 -7.94 8.90 1.63
N THR A 81 -8.57 8.18 0.68
CA THR A 81 -9.76 7.38 0.96
C THR A 81 -9.40 6.08 1.66
N LYS A 82 -9.97 5.90 2.85
CA LYS A 82 -9.83 4.68 3.63
C LYS A 82 -10.77 3.60 3.12
N LEU A 83 -10.23 2.51 2.62
CA LEU A 83 -10.96 1.38 2.07
C LEU A 83 -10.78 0.13 2.93
N GLY A 84 -11.87 -0.62 3.09
CA GLY A 84 -11.87 -1.95 3.69
C GLY A 84 -12.63 -2.94 2.83
N MET A 85 -12.23 -4.20 2.89
CA MET A 85 -12.88 -5.32 2.22
C MET A 85 -12.94 -6.53 3.15
N THR A 86 -14.04 -7.26 3.12
CA THR A 86 -14.20 -8.54 3.83
C THR A 86 -13.53 -9.68 3.07
N ALA A 87 -13.30 -10.83 3.71
CA ALA A 87 -12.78 -12.04 3.05
C ALA A 87 -13.68 -12.51 1.89
N GLY A 88 -14.99 -12.28 1.98
CA GLY A 88 -15.96 -12.55 0.93
C GLY A 88 -15.95 -11.56 -0.25
N GLY A 89 -15.04 -10.59 -0.27
CA GLY A 89 -14.90 -9.64 -1.38
C GLY A 89 -15.89 -8.47 -1.35
N LYS A 90 -16.62 -8.25 -0.26
CA LYS A 90 -17.56 -7.12 -0.12
C LYS A 90 -16.87 -5.95 0.59
N GLY A 91 -17.20 -4.74 0.17
CA GLY A 91 -16.77 -3.52 0.83
C GLY A 91 -17.22 -3.46 2.30
N THR A 92 -16.36 -2.88 3.14
CA THR A 92 -16.65 -2.68 4.57
C THR A 92 -15.86 -1.49 5.11
N GLY A 93 -16.21 -1.03 6.32
CA GLY A 93 -15.48 0.04 6.96
C GLY A 93 -14.02 -0.33 7.26
N PHE A 94 -13.12 0.63 7.15
CA PHE A 94 -11.67 0.46 7.37
C PHE A 94 -11.33 -0.12 8.76
N PHE A 95 -12.13 0.19 9.78
CA PHE A 95 -11.97 -0.30 11.15
C PHE A 95 -13.03 -1.36 11.53
N SER A 96 -13.77 -1.88 10.56
CA SER A 96 -14.79 -2.89 10.80
C SER A 96 -14.18 -4.17 11.40
N PRO A 97 -14.87 -4.85 12.34
CA PRO A 97 -14.38 -6.09 12.94
C PRO A 97 -14.23 -7.23 11.95
N ASN A 98 -14.93 -7.18 10.81
CA ASN A 98 -14.87 -8.18 9.75
C ASN A 98 -13.97 -7.77 8.57
N VAL A 99 -13.16 -6.70 8.72
CA VAL A 99 -12.22 -6.30 7.69
C VAL A 99 -11.12 -7.35 7.52
N TRP A 100 -10.99 -7.86 6.30
CA TRP A 100 -9.95 -8.80 5.92
C TRP A 100 -8.73 -8.08 5.30
N CYS A 101 -8.99 -7.12 4.42
CA CYS A 101 -7.96 -6.28 3.81
C CYS A 101 -8.35 -4.81 3.91
N ARG A 102 -7.34 -3.95 4.13
CA ARG A 102 -7.55 -2.50 4.17
C ARG A 102 -6.37 -1.73 3.63
N GLY A 103 -6.67 -0.55 3.09
CA GLY A 103 -5.67 0.39 2.58
C GLY A 103 -6.22 1.80 2.52
N LYS A 104 -5.33 2.76 2.36
CA LYS A 104 -5.66 4.17 2.16
C LYS A 104 -5.12 4.58 0.79
N VAL A 105 -6.03 4.96 -0.10
CA VAL A 105 -5.72 5.34 -1.49
C VAL A 105 -5.45 6.83 -1.52
N ASP A 106 -4.33 7.24 -2.09
CA ASP A 106 -3.98 8.66 -2.18
C ASP A 106 -4.97 9.40 -3.07
N VAL A 107 -5.18 8.93 -4.30
CA VAL A 107 -6.17 9.50 -5.23
C VAL A 107 -6.86 8.40 -6.02
N ALA A 108 -8.19 8.44 -6.05
CA ALA A 108 -9.02 7.63 -6.95
C ALA A 108 -9.93 8.53 -7.77
N ILE A 109 -9.97 8.34 -9.07
CA ILE A 109 -10.75 9.12 -10.04
C ILE A 109 -11.71 8.18 -10.75
N PRO A 110 -12.96 8.03 -10.25
CA PRO A 110 -13.97 7.20 -10.91
C PRO A 110 -14.46 7.88 -12.20
N ARG A 111 -14.71 7.06 -13.24
CA ARG A 111 -15.23 7.47 -14.54
C ARG A 111 -16.12 6.37 -15.11
N ALA A 112 -17.39 6.60 -15.26
CA ALA A 112 -18.32 5.60 -15.79
C ALA A 112 -18.06 4.21 -15.15
N ASP A 113 -17.50 3.28 -15.89
CA ASP A 113 -17.14 1.92 -15.48
C ASP A 113 -15.65 1.72 -15.17
N ALA A 114 -14.86 2.80 -15.19
CA ALA A 114 -13.41 2.78 -14.96
C ALA A 114 -12.99 3.61 -13.76
N CYS A 115 -11.82 3.30 -13.20
CA CYS A 115 -11.19 4.12 -12.16
C CYS A 115 -9.68 4.28 -12.46
N VAL A 116 -9.21 5.53 -12.36
CA VAL A 116 -7.77 5.83 -12.39
C VAL A 116 -7.28 6.00 -10.96
N ILE A 117 -6.22 5.29 -10.61
CA ILE A 117 -5.60 5.34 -9.28
C ILE A 117 -4.24 6.02 -9.39
N ILE A 118 -4.01 7.03 -8.58
CA ILE A 118 -2.73 7.72 -8.49
C ILE A 118 -2.21 7.58 -7.07
N ASP A 119 -0.92 7.28 -6.95
CA ASP A 119 -0.25 7.11 -5.67
C ASP A 119 1.04 7.96 -5.65
N TRP A 120 1.14 8.84 -4.66
CA TRP A 120 2.25 9.75 -4.47
C TRP A 120 3.44 9.05 -3.80
N LYS A 121 4.61 9.11 -4.42
CA LYS A 121 5.82 8.47 -3.87
C LYS A 121 6.93 9.49 -3.66
N THR A 122 7.39 9.59 -2.42
CA THR A 122 8.55 10.42 -2.02
C THR A 122 9.85 9.62 -1.97
N GLY A 123 9.78 8.30 -2.19
CA GLY A 123 10.92 7.38 -2.19
C GLY A 123 11.55 7.19 -3.57
N LYS A 124 12.45 6.20 -3.66
CA LYS A 124 13.04 5.78 -4.94
C LYS A 124 12.00 5.08 -5.82
N PRO A 125 12.00 5.29 -7.14
CA PRO A 125 11.09 4.65 -8.07
C PRO A 125 11.16 3.12 -8.02
N ARG A 126 9.97 2.52 -8.02
CA ARG A 126 9.74 1.09 -8.19
C ARG A 126 8.41 0.92 -8.92
N GLU A 127 8.48 0.55 -10.19
CA GLU A 127 7.32 0.40 -11.06
C GLU A 127 6.64 -0.98 -10.87
N ASP A 128 6.28 -1.32 -9.64
CA ASP A 128 5.57 -2.56 -9.29
C ASP A 128 4.10 -2.23 -9.03
N PRO A 129 3.16 -2.71 -9.86
CA PRO A 129 1.76 -2.34 -9.74
C PRO A 129 1.03 -2.98 -8.55
N ALA A 130 1.67 -3.84 -7.78
CA ALA A 130 1.02 -4.63 -6.73
C ALA A 130 0.22 -3.80 -5.70
N GLU A 131 0.67 -2.59 -5.36
CA GLU A 131 -0.06 -1.70 -4.46
C GLU A 131 -1.30 -1.13 -5.12
N LEU A 132 -1.16 -0.65 -6.36
CA LEU A 132 -2.26 -0.10 -7.16
C LEU A 132 -3.33 -1.16 -7.44
N GLU A 133 -2.93 -2.41 -7.73
CA GLU A 133 -3.85 -3.53 -7.91
C GLU A 133 -4.62 -3.88 -6.62
N ARG A 134 -3.97 -3.74 -5.45
CA ARG A 134 -4.64 -3.91 -4.15
C ARG A 134 -5.68 -2.82 -3.93
N PHE A 135 -5.38 -1.59 -4.27
CA PHE A 135 -6.36 -0.52 -4.24
C PHE A 135 -7.51 -0.79 -5.20
N ALA A 136 -7.22 -1.26 -6.41
CA ALA A 136 -8.25 -1.56 -7.42
C ALA A 136 -9.27 -2.59 -6.92
N TYR A 137 -8.84 -3.74 -6.34
CA TYR A 137 -9.81 -4.69 -5.83
C TYR A 137 -10.59 -4.18 -4.61
N MET A 138 -9.99 -3.35 -3.76
CA MET A 138 -10.70 -2.72 -2.64
C MET A 138 -11.71 -1.66 -3.11
N ILE A 139 -11.35 -0.85 -4.12
CA ILE A 139 -12.27 0.12 -4.74
C ILE A 139 -13.45 -0.63 -5.35
N ARG A 140 -13.22 -1.69 -6.14
CA ARG A 140 -14.27 -2.50 -6.75
C ARG A 140 -15.17 -3.16 -5.71
N ALA A 141 -14.62 -3.63 -4.60
CA ALA A 141 -15.41 -4.20 -3.50
C ALA A 141 -16.38 -3.18 -2.89
N ASN A 142 -16.06 -1.89 -2.94
CA ASN A 142 -16.88 -0.78 -2.43
C ASN A 142 -17.74 -0.11 -3.52
N ASN A 143 -17.45 -0.34 -4.80
CA ASN A 143 -18.20 0.13 -5.96
C ASN A 143 -18.11 -0.91 -7.09
N SER A 144 -19.11 -1.78 -7.16
CA SER A 144 -19.15 -2.91 -8.11
C SER A 144 -19.33 -2.49 -9.57
N ASP A 145 -19.72 -1.26 -9.84
CA ASP A 145 -19.93 -0.76 -11.20
C ASP A 145 -18.61 -0.44 -11.90
N LEU A 146 -17.51 -0.34 -11.15
CA LEU A 146 -16.18 -0.12 -11.69
C LEU A 146 -15.56 -1.44 -12.13
N ILE A 147 -15.26 -1.55 -13.42
CA ILE A 147 -14.76 -2.76 -14.07
C ILE A 147 -13.30 -2.61 -14.49
N PHE A 148 -12.95 -1.46 -15.05
CA PHE A 148 -11.61 -1.18 -15.58
C PHE A 148 -10.79 -0.33 -14.61
N PHE A 149 -9.55 -0.72 -14.40
CA PHE A 149 -8.66 -0.03 -13.47
C PHE A 149 -7.33 0.30 -14.14
N TYR A 150 -6.93 1.54 -14.00
CA TYR A 150 -5.64 2.06 -14.44
C TYR A 150 -4.93 2.66 -13.25
N GLY A 151 -3.62 2.57 -13.23
CA GLY A 151 -2.87 3.11 -12.12
C GLY A 151 -1.53 3.69 -12.52
N ARG A 152 -1.07 4.67 -11.75
CA ARG A 152 0.20 5.34 -11.98
C ARG A 152 0.79 5.85 -10.68
N TYR A 153 2.08 5.67 -10.51
CA TYR A 153 2.84 6.36 -9.48
C TYR A 153 3.21 7.76 -9.93
N VAL A 154 3.31 8.68 -8.98
CA VAL A 154 3.92 10.00 -9.18
C VAL A 154 5.17 10.06 -8.31
N TRP A 155 6.33 10.05 -8.96
CA TRP A 155 7.63 10.08 -8.30
C TRP A 155 8.02 11.52 -7.97
N LEU A 156 7.54 12.01 -6.84
CA LEU A 156 7.63 13.44 -6.46
C LEU A 156 9.06 13.94 -6.37
N LYS A 157 9.97 13.11 -5.82
CA LYS A 157 11.39 13.48 -5.71
C LYS A 157 12.07 13.61 -7.06
N GLU A 158 11.62 12.86 -8.06
CA GLU A 158 12.17 12.87 -9.42
C GLU A 158 11.35 13.75 -10.37
N ASP A 159 10.33 14.40 -9.84
CA ASP A 159 9.46 15.33 -10.57
C ASP A 159 8.86 14.73 -11.86
N ARG A 160 8.49 13.44 -11.82
CA ARG A 160 7.97 12.72 -12.99
C ARG A 160 6.78 11.81 -12.70
N LEU A 161 6.02 11.54 -13.75
CA LEU A 161 5.03 10.47 -13.76
C LEU A 161 5.72 9.11 -13.98
N GLY A 162 5.27 8.11 -13.25
CA GLY A 162 5.63 6.71 -13.48
C GLY A 162 4.95 6.13 -14.72
N GLN A 163 5.20 4.86 -14.99
CA GLN A 163 4.53 4.10 -16.04
C GLN A 163 3.03 3.99 -15.75
N GLU A 164 2.21 4.01 -16.79
CA GLU A 164 0.81 3.65 -16.68
C GLU A 164 0.65 2.14 -16.67
N HIS A 165 -0.12 1.65 -15.71
CA HIS A 165 -0.42 0.24 -15.56
C HIS A 165 -1.91 0.00 -15.82
N VAL A 166 -2.22 -0.98 -16.67
CA VAL A 166 -3.55 -1.60 -16.69
C VAL A 166 -3.55 -2.62 -15.56
N LEU A 167 -4.45 -2.43 -14.58
CA LEU A 167 -4.44 -3.20 -13.35
C LEU A 167 -5.34 -4.43 -13.46
N ASP A 168 -4.88 -5.56 -12.94
CA ASP A 168 -5.67 -6.79 -12.80
C ASP A 168 -6.02 -7.06 -11.34
N PRO A 169 -7.15 -6.50 -10.85
CA PRO A 169 -7.56 -6.68 -9.46
C PRO A 169 -7.91 -8.14 -9.12
N ASP A 170 -8.34 -8.97 -10.10
CA ASP A 170 -8.72 -10.36 -9.84
C ASP A 170 -7.51 -11.26 -9.65
N ALA A 171 -6.53 -11.15 -10.54
CA ALA A 171 -5.28 -11.90 -10.40
C ALA A 171 -4.55 -11.53 -9.11
N ARG A 172 -4.53 -10.24 -8.76
CA ARG A 172 -3.94 -9.77 -7.50
C ARG A 172 -4.69 -10.29 -6.28
N LEU A 173 -6.00 -10.17 -6.24
CA LEU A 173 -6.82 -10.67 -5.14
C LEU A 173 -6.63 -12.18 -4.93
N ALA A 174 -6.62 -12.96 -6.02
CA ALA A 174 -6.37 -14.40 -5.96
C ALA A 174 -4.99 -14.72 -5.38
N LYS A 175 -3.95 -13.97 -5.75
CA LYS A 175 -2.61 -14.11 -5.19
C LYS A 175 -2.59 -13.75 -3.70
N ASP A 176 -3.17 -12.62 -3.31
CA ASP A 176 -3.17 -12.14 -1.92
C ASP A 176 -3.99 -13.07 -1.01
N LYS A 177 -5.09 -13.67 -1.50
CA LYS A 177 -5.82 -14.71 -0.76
C LYS A 177 -4.93 -15.92 -0.48
N ARG A 178 -4.20 -16.44 -1.47
CA ARG A 178 -3.25 -17.55 -1.26
C ARG A 178 -2.17 -17.23 -0.24
N LEU A 179 -1.65 -15.99 -0.23
CA LEU A 179 -0.69 -15.55 0.79
C LEU A 179 -1.33 -15.55 2.18
N MET A 180 -2.57 -15.06 2.31
CA MET A 180 -3.27 -15.04 3.60
C MET A 180 -3.64 -16.45 4.08
N ASP A 181 -3.96 -17.39 3.20
CA ASP A 181 -4.17 -18.81 3.55
C ASP A 181 -2.87 -19.43 4.12
N GLN A 182 -1.71 -19.07 3.56
CA GLN A 182 -0.41 -19.48 4.12
C GLN A 182 -0.18 -18.86 5.52
N VAL A 183 -0.50 -17.57 5.68
CA VAL A 183 -0.42 -16.89 6.97
C VAL A 183 -1.29 -17.59 8.01
N GLU A 184 -2.54 -17.90 7.68
CA GLU A 184 -3.47 -18.56 8.56
C GLU A 184 -2.96 -19.97 8.94
N THR A 185 -2.41 -20.71 7.97
CA THR A 185 -1.78 -22.01 8.21
C THR A 185 -0.63 -21.91 9.19
N LEU A 186 0.30 -20.96 9.00
CA LEU A 186 1.43 -20.74 9.88
C LEU A 186 0.98 -20.36 11.30
N GLN A 187 -0.06 -19.52 11.41
CA GLN A 187 -0.63 -19.15 12.72
C GLN A 187 -1.29 -20.33 13.43
N LYS A 188 -2.08 -21.12 12.70
CA LYS A 188 -2.84 -22.23 13.27
C LYS A 188 -1.94 -23.34 13.79
N HIS A 189 -0.86 -23.66 13.07
CA HIS A 189 0.07 -24.71 13.47
C HIS A 189 1.14 -24.24 14.46
N GLY A 190 1.23 -22.96 14.78
CA GLY A 190 2.22 -22.42 15.72
C GLY A 190 3.67 -22.64 15.28
N VAL A 191 3.89 -22.90 13.98
CA VAL A 191 5.23 -23.14 13.43
C VAL A 191 6.00 -21.84 13.23
N ALA A 192 7.33 -21.92 13.30
CA ALA A 192 8.18 -20.79 13.00
C ALA A 192 8.00 -20.35 11.54
N TRP A 193 7.78 -19.07 11.33
CA TRP A 193 7.64 -18.53 9.97
C TRP A 193 8.98 -18.61 9.22
N PRO A 194 9.00 -19.16 8.01
CA PRO A 194 10.23 -19.42 7.28
C PRO A 194 10.97 -18.13 6.91
N ALA A 195 12.29 -18.20 6.94
CA ALA A 195 13.15 -17.13 6.46
C ALA A 195 13.44 -17.34 4.96
N HIS A 196 13.22 -16.31 4.17
CA HIS A 196 13.62 -16.28 2.76
C HIS A 196 14.80 -15.33 2.60
N GLU A 197 15.93 -15.88 2.14
CA GLU A 197 17.10 -15.08 1.83
C GLU A 197 16.82 -14.19 0.60
N ASN A 198 17.14 -12.91 0.72
CA ASN A 198 16.98 -11.94 -0.35
C ASN A 198 17.98 -10.79 -0.20
N GLY A 199 18.04 -9.90 -1.20
CA GLY A 199 19.01 -8.80 -1.22
C GLY A 199 18.95 -7.81 -0.05
N LEU A 200 17.85 -7.79 0.71
CA LEU A 200 17.71 -6.92 1.89
C LEU A 200 18.37 -7.52 3.14
N CYS A 201 18.63 -8.84 3.17
CA CYS A 201 19.19 -9.52 4.33
C CYS A 201 20.55 -8.97 4.73
N ARG A 202 21.37 -8.56 3.76
CA ARG A 202 22.75 -8.13 3.99
C ARG A 202 22.83 -6.82 4.78
N ASN A 203 22.01 -5.82 4.45
CA ASN A 203 22.20 -4.46 4.96
C ASN A 203 20.93 -3.82 5.56
N TYR A 204 19.74 -4.36 5.29
CA TYR A 204 18.48 -3.67 5.55
C TYR A 204 17.49 -4.45 6.43
N CYS A 205 17.77 -5.71 6.73
CA CYS A 205 16.89 -6.51 7.55
C CYS A 205 17.15 -6.25 9.05
N ASP A 206 16.11 -5.95 9.81
CA ASP A 206 16.20 -5.67 11.25
C ASP A 206 16.09 -6.93 12.12
N VAL A 207 15.87 -8.11 11.54
CA VAL A 207 15.81 -9.39 12.26
C VAL A 207 17.21 -9.92 12.48
N LEU A 208 17.93 -9.37 13.47
CA LEU A 208 19.33 -9.71 13.74
C LEU A 208 19.55 -11.18 14.10
N ALA A 209 18.58 -11.84 14.73
CA ALA A 209 18.65 -13.28 15.07
C ALA A 209 18.47 -14.21 13.85
N CYS A 210 18.21 -13.67 12.63
CA CYS A 210 18.03 -14.48 11.44
C CYS A 210 19.39 -15.00 10.92
N PRO A 211 19.51 -16.29 10.50
CA PRO A 211 20.77 -16.82 9.97
C PRO A 211 21.27 -16.08 8.72
N HIS A 212 20.35 -15.55 7.91
CA HIS A 212 20.67 -14.79 6.68
C HIS A 212 21.00 -13.31 6.91
N ASN A 213 20.95 -12.83 8.15
CA ASN A 213 21.21 -11.43 8.44
C ASN A 213 22.72 -11.12 8.36
N GLY A 214 23.09 -10.21 7.47
CA GLY A 214 24.49 -9.79 7.28
C GLY A 214 24.97 -8.63 8.19
N ARG A 215 24.09 -8.14 9.08
CA ARG A 215 24.41 -7.03 10.02
C ARG A 215 24.85 -7.54 11.41
N LYS A 216 25.18 -8.82 11.54
CA LYS A 216 25.67 -9.43 12.79
C LYS A 216 27.06 -8.94 13.10
#